data_53822ecbfcda548e5ca5acd0a5530dbc
#
_entry.id   53822ecbfcda548e5ca5acd0a5530dbc
#
_cell.length_a   1.000
_cell.length_b   1.000
_cell.length_c   1.000
_cell.angle_alpha   90.00
_cell.angle_beta   90.00
_cell.angle_gamma   90.00
#
_symmetry.space_group_name_H-M   'P 1'
#
loop_
_entity.id
_entity.type
_entity.pdbx_description
1 polymer ?
#
loop_
_entity_poly.entity_id
_entity_poly.type
_entity_poly.pdbx_seq_one_letter_code
_entity_poly.pdbx_strand_id
1 'polypeptide(L)'
;MADADDVRRLARALPDVTEIDSAGFDFRVRNKGFVWSYPERTPGRPRVIRTDVAVLYVGDEAEKQALLLGEPELFFTAPGYDGWPLVMLRLARVDADRLAELVTDAWRMRAG
;
A
#
# COMPACT_ATOMS: atom_id res chain seq x y z
N MET A 1 -12.10 8.74 -5.64
CA MET A 1 -10.77 9.38 -5.54
C MET A 1 -10.37 9.43 -4.08
N ALA A 2 -9.20 8.90 -3.77
CA ALA A 2 -8.69 8.84 -2.40
C ALA A 2 -7.34 9.55 -2.30
N ASP A 3 -6.86 9.75 -1.07
CA ASP A 3 -5.58 10.38 -0.80
C ASP A 3 -4.92 9.80 0.45
N ALA A 4 -3.77 10.35 0.83
CA ALA A 4 -3.02 9.88 2.00
C ALA A 4 -3.82 10.00 3.30
N ASP A 5 -4.66 11.03 3.43
CA ASP A 5 -5.46 11.21 4.64
C ASP A 5 -6.52 10.11 4.78
N ASP A 6 -7.05 9.61 3.66
CA ASP A 6 -7.97 8.48 3.67
C ASP A 6 -7.26 7.22 4.17
N VAL A 7 -6.02 6.99 3.70
CA VAL A 7 -5.22 5.84 4.17
C VAL A 7 -4.98 5.95 5.67
N ARG A 8 -4.60 7.12 6.16
CA ARG A 8 -4.35 7.34 7.59
C ARG A 8 -5.59 7.09 8.43
N ARG A 9 -6.72 7.62 8.00
CA ARG A 9 -8.00 7.44 8.70
C ARG A 9 -8.39 5.97 8.78
N LEU A 10 -8.30 5.26 7.66
CA LEU A 10 -8.67 3.85 7.60
C LEU A 10 -7.73 2.97 8.43
N ALA A 11 -6.43 3.18 8.29
CA ALA A 11 -5.45 2.36 9.00
C ALA A 11 -5.50 2.59 10.51
N ARG A 12 -5.65 3.85 10.94
CA ARG A 12 -5.71 4.18 12.37
C ARG A 12 -6.97 3.64 13.05
N ALA A 13 -8.02 3.37 12.29
CA ALA A 13 -9.26 2.79 12.84
C ALA A 13 -9.16 1.28 13.08
N LEU A 14 -8.13 0.62 12.57
CA LEU A 14 -7.96 -0.83 12.73
C LEU A 14 -7.25 -1.15 14.06
N PRO A 15 -7.58 -2.30 14.70
CA PRO A 15 -6.98 -2.66 15.98
C PRO A 15 -5.48 -2.92 15.90
N ASP A 16 -4.77 -2.53 16.96
CA ASP A 16 -3.35 -2.86 17.17
C ASP A 16 -2.41 -2.31 16.10
N VAL A 17 -2.80 -1.25 15.43
CA VAL A 17 -1.99 -0.62 14.40
C VAL A 17 -1.02 0.38 15.02
N THR A 18 0.24 0.31 14.58
CA THR A 18 1.28 1.27 14.93
C THR A 18 1.62 2.08 13.69
N GLU A 19 1.71 3.38 13.84
CA GLU A 19 2.18 4.26 12.78
C GLU A 19 3.66 4.55 13.00
N ILE A 20 4.48 4.30 11.97
CA ILE A 20 5.91 4.59 12.04
C ILE A 20 6.14 6.01 11.51
N ASP A 21 6.92 6.80 12.23
CA ASP A 21 7.27 8.15 11.81
C ASP A 21 8.08 8.09 10.52
N SER A 22 7.62 8.78 9.49
CA SER A 22 8.23 8.74 8.18
C SER A 22 7.90 10.02 7.40
N ALA A 23 8.49 10.18 6.22
CA ALA A 23 8.21 11.32 5.36
C ALA A 23 6.80 11.28 4.74
N GLY A 24 6.08 10.18 4.89
CA GLY A 24 4.70 10.00 4.43
C GLY A 24 3.90 9.25 5.48
N PHE A 25 3.39 8.07 5.11
CA PHE A 25 2.70 7.19 6.07
C PHE A 25 3.33 5.79 6.02
N ASP A 26 3.32 5.10 7.17
CA ASP A 26 3.82 3.74 7.29
C ASP A 26 3.07 3.09 8.45
N PHE A 27 2.17 2.16 8.15
CA PHE A 27 1.33 1.51 9.13
C PHE A 27 1.67 0.04 9.27
N ARG A 28 1.79 -0.41 10.52
CA ARG A 28 2.19 -1.78 10.85
C ARG A 28 1.22 -2.40 11.84
N VAL A 29 1.07 -3.72 11.74
CA VAL A 29 0.39 -4.54 12.74
C VAL A 29 1.32 -5.71 13.06
N ARG A 30 1.49 -6.02 14.34
CA ARG A 30 2.45 -7.04 14.81
C ARG A 30 3.85 -6.81 14.25
N ASN A 31 4.24 -5.54 14.17
CA ASN A 31 5.53 -5.10 13.65
C ASN A 31 5.75 -5.44 12.16
N LYS A 32 4.67 -5.69 11.42
CA LYS A 32 4.72 -5.98 9.98
C LYS A 32 3.99 -4.90 9.21
N GLY A 33 4.66 -4.30 8.22
CA GLY A 33 4.05 -3.29 7.37
C GLY A 33 2.92 -3.87 6.52
N PHE A 34 1.79 -3.17 6.45
CA PHE A 34 0.68 -3.58 5.59
C PHE A 34 0.30 -2.51 4.58
N VAL A 35 0.58 -1.24 4.84
CA VAL A 35 0.41 -0.15 3.88
C VAL A 35 1.38 0.98 4.22
N TRP A 36 2.10 1.49 3.22
CA TRP A 36 3.02 2.62 3.41
C TRP A 36 3.19 3.42 2.13
N SER A 37 3.73 4.64 2.25
CA SER A 37 3.99 5.52 1.12
C SER A 37 5.06 4.93 0.20
N TYR A 38 4.89 5.08 -1.11
CA TYR A 38 5.81 4.52 -2.08
C TYR A 38 7.14 5.27 -2.13
N PRO A 39 8.25 4.61 -1.78
CA PRO A 39 9.58 5.21 -1.93
C PRO A 39 10.07 5.03 -3.37
N GLU A 40 9.72 5.97 -4.23
CA GLU A 40 10.09 5.90 -5.64
C GLU A 40 11.59 6.16 -5.83
N ARG A 41 12.26 5.24 -6.53
CA ARG A 41 13.67 5.34 -6.85
C ARG A 41 13.87 5.50 -8.34
N THR A 42 14.59 6.55 -8.72
CA THR A 42 15.00 6.80 -10.11
C THR A 42 16.52 6.73 -10.15
N PRO A 43 17.13 5.94 -11.05
CA PRO A 43 18.58 5.86 -11.16
C PRO A 43 19.22 7.26 -11.29
N GLY A 44 20.26 7.50 -10.48
CA GLY A 44 20.97 8.77 -10.49
C GLY A 44 20.31 9.91 -9.75
N ARG A 45 19.18 9.64 -9.05
CA ARG A 45 18.45 10.67 -8.30
C ARG A 45 18.15 10.21 -6.87
N PRO A 46 17.97 11.12 -5.91
CA PRO A 46 17.55 10.77 -4.56
C PRO A 46 16.18 10.13 -4.59
N ARG A 47 15.93 9.25 -3.60
CA ARG A 47 14.63 8.63 -3.40
C ARG A 47 13.58 9.69 -3.08
N VAL A 48 12.40 9.57 -3.70
CA VAL A 48 11.25 10.45 -3.45
C VAL A 48 10.16 9.64 -2.80
N ILE A 49 9.62 10.13 -1.67
CA ILE A 49 8.48 9.50 -1.01
C ILE A 49 7.20 10.03 -1.65
N ARG A 50 6.47 9.15 -2.33
CA ARG A 50 5.22 9.48 -3.01
C ARG A 50 4.06 9.17 -2.08
N THR A 51 3.34 10.20 -1.63
CA THR A 51 2.16 10.03 -0.78
C THR A 51 0.87 9.87 -1.57
N ASP A 52 0.94 10.00 -2.89
CA ASP A 52 -0.19 9.73 -3.80
C ASP A 52 -0.24 8.27 -4.26
N VAL A 53 0.75 7.48 -3.84
CA VAL A 53 0.84 6.05 -4.17
C VAL A 53 1.13 5.27 -2.89
N ALA A 54 0.35 4.23 -2.64
CA ALA A 54 0.54 3.36 -1.48
C ALA A 54 1.17 2.04 -1.91
N VAL A 55 2.16 1.56 -1.13
CA VAL A 55 2.61 0.17 -1.23
C VAL A 55 1.71 -0.65 -0.33
N LEU A 56 1.12 -1.69 -0.86
CA LEU A 56 0.09 -2.48 -0.19
C LEU A 56 0.47 -3.95 -0.16
N TYR A 57 0.37 -4.57 1.01
CA TYR A 57 0.57 -6.00 1.15
C TYR A 57 -0.65 -6.75 0.62
N VAL A 58 -0.44 -7.78 -0.20
CA VAL A 58 -1.53 -8.52 -0.85
C VAL A 58 -1.49 -10.04 -0.61
N GLY A 59 -0.61 -10.51 0.23
CA GLY A 59 -0.61 -11.89 0.69
C GLY A 59 0.29 -12.83 -0.09
N ASP A 60 0.12 -12.94 -1.41
CA ASP A 60 0.92 -13.84 -2.22
C ASP A 60 1.05 -13.35 -3.67
N GLU A 61 1.87 -14.07 -4.45
CA GLU A 61 2.15 -13.71 -5.84
C GLU A 61 0.91 -13.88 -6.73
N ALA A 62 0.08 -14.87 -6.46
CA ALA A 62 -1.13 -15.10 -7.26
C ALA A 62 -2.10 -13.92 -7.14
N GLU A 63 -2.31 -13.43 -5.92
CA GLU A 63 -3.16 -12.25 -5.68
C GLU A 63 -2.55 -11.01 -6.33
N LYS A 64 -1.24 -10.84 -6.21
CA LYS A 64 -0.52 -9.72 -6.85
C LYS A 64 -0.78 -9.70 -8.34
N GLN A 65 -0.61 -10.83 -9.03
CA GLN A 65 -0.82 -10.91 -10.46
C GLN A 65 -2.28 -10.68 -10.83
N ALA A 66 -3.21 -11.20 -10.05
CA ALA A 66 -4.65 -11.00 -10.29
C ALA A 66 -5.01 -9.50 -10.25
N LEU A 67 -4.47 -8.75 -9.29
CA LEU A 67 -4.72 -7.31 -9.18
C LEU A 67 -4.07 -6.53 -10.34
N LEU A 68 -2.82 -6.85 -10.67
CA LEU A 68 -2.11 -6.18 -11.76
C LEU A 68 -2.79 -6.40 -13.11
N LEU A 69 -3.30 -7.60 -13.37
CA LEU A 69 -3.97 -7.94 -14.62
C LEU A 69 -5.42 -7.46 -14.65
N GLY A 70 -6.11 -7.55 -13.51
CA GLY A 70 -7.53 -7.23 -13.43
C GLY A 70 -7.85 -5.73 -13.31
N GLU A 71 -6.98 -4.98 -12.63
CA GLU A 71 -7.20 -3.55 -12.37
C GLU A 71 -5.93 -2.74 -12.65
N PRO A 72 -5.42 -2.76 -13.90
CA PRO A 72 -4.15 -2.08 -14.21
C PRO A 72 -4.22 -0.55 -14.08
N GLU A 73 -5.40 0.04 -14.09
CA GLU A 73 -5.58 1.47 -13.86
C GLU A 73 -5.35 1.84 -12.38
N LEU A 74 -5.49 0.89 -11.45
CA LEU A 74 -5.29 1.10 -10.02
C LEU A 74 -3.91 0.66 -9.56
N PHE A 75 -3.44 -0.49 -10.06
CA PHE A 75 -2.26 -1.15 -9.52
C PHE A 75 -1.11 -1.20 -10.52
N PHE A 76 0.11 -1.08 -10.01
CA PHE A 76 1.31 -1.28 -10.80
C PHE A 76 2.39 -1.89 -9.92
N THR A 77 3.51 -2.28 -10.55
CA THR A 77 4.68 -2.77 -9.84
C THR A 77 5.92 -2.03 -10.37
N ALA A 78 7.04 -2.22 -9.71
CA ALA A 78 8.28 -1.53 -10.06
C ALA A 78 9.46 -2.49 -9.89
N PRO A 79 10.61 -2.20 -10.52
CA PRO A 79 11.84 -2.97 -10.30
C PRO A 79 12.18 -3.03 -8.82
N GLY A 80 12.59 -4.19 -8.34
CA GLY A 80 12.91 -4.42 -6.94
C GLY A 80 11.75 -5.00 -6.13
N TYR A 81 10.54 -5.05 -6.71
CA TYR A 81 9.37 -5.62 -6.03
C TYR A 81 8.98 -6.99 -6.59
N ASP A 82 9.73 -7.49 -7.56
CA ASP A 82 9.48 -8.82 -8.13
C ASP A 82 9.68 -9.89 -7.05
N GLY A 83 8.73 -10.82 -6.98
CA GLY A 83 8.78 -11.88 -5.97
C GLY A 83 8.26 -11.49 -4.59
N TRP A 84 7.90 -10.22 -4.40
CA TRP A 84 7.33 -9.75 -3.13
C TRP A 84 5.81 -9.60 -3.27
N PRO A 85 5.03 -9.98 -2.25
CA PRO A 85 3.56 -9.85 -2.30
C PRO A 85 3.11 -8.41 -2.01
N LEU A 86 3.64 -7.48 -2.79
CA LEU A 86 3.40 -6.05 -2.65
C LEU A 86 3.01 -5.47 -4.01
N VAL A 87 2.04 -4.56 -4.01
CA VAL A 87 1.67 -3.80 -5.20
C VAL A 87 1.65 -2.31 -4.86
N MET A 88 1.79 -1.47 -5.87
CA MET A 88 1.59 -0.03 -5.74
C MET A 88 0.17 0.31 -6.18
N LEU A 89 -0.50 1.11 -5.36
CA LEU A 89 -1.89 1.52 -5.57
C LEU A 89 -1.93 3.03 -5.83
N ARG A 90 -2.51 3.43 -6.96
CA ARG A 90 -2.71 4.85 -7.29
C ARG A 90 -3.92 5.37 -6.53
N LEU A 91 -3.67 6.15 -5.48
CA LEU A 91 -4.74 6.63 -4.59
C LEU A 91 -5.74 7.53 -5.31
N ALA A 92 -5.28 8.34 -6.24
CA ALA A 92 -6.16 9.24 -6.99
C ALA A 92 -7.18 8.50 -7.87
N ARG A 93 -7.00 7.21 -8.11
CA ARG A 93 -7.85 6.43 -8.99
C ARG A 93 -8.75 5.44 -8.28
N VAL A 94 -8.55 5.23 -6.99
CA VAL A 94 -9.32 4.28 -6.21
C VAL A 94 -10.44 5.01 -5.46
N ASP A 95 -11.62 4.39 -5.36
CA ASP A 95 -12.68 4.97 -4.55
C ASP A 95 -12.53 4.57 -3.08
N ALA A 96 -13.26 5.26 -2.21
CA ALA A 96 -13.13 5.08 -0.76
C ALA A 96 -13.50 3.66 -0.30
N ASP A 97 -14.53 3.07 -0.90
CA ASP A 97 -14.98 1.73 -0.51
C ASP A 97 -13.94 0.66 -0.89
N ARG A 98 -13.39 0.78 -2.09
CA ARG A 98 -12.37 -0.14 -2.55
C ARG A 98 -11.09 0.00 -1.73
N LEU A 99 -10.71 1.24 -1.39
CA LEU A 99 -9.56 1.49 -0.54
C LEU A 99 -9.74 0.86 0.84
N ALA A 100 -10.94 1.00 1.43
CA ALA A 100 -11.25 0.41 2.72
C ALA A 100 -11.11 -1.11 2.69
N GLU A 101 -11.59 -1.78 1.64
CA GLU A 101 -11.44 -3.22 1.47
C GLU A 101 -9.95 -3.61 1.41
N LEU A 102 -9.18 -2.91 0.59
CA LEU A 102 -7.77 -3.23 0.37
C LEU A 102 -6.94 -3.06 1.64
N VAL A 103 -7.14 -1.97 2.36
CA VAL A 103 -6.41 -1.69 3.60
C VAL A 103 -6.79 -2.70 4.68
N THR A 104 -8.08 -2.99 4.82
CA THR A 104 -8.58 -3.95 5.81
C THR A 104 -8.07 -5.36 5.52
N ASP A 105 -8.08 -5.78 4.25
CA ASP A 105 -7.58 -7.10 3.87
C ASP A 105 -6.08 -7.24 4.13
N ALA A 106 -5.31 -6.20 3.81
CA ALA A 106 -3.87 -6.18 4.07
C ALA A 106 -3.59 -6.31 5.58
N TRP A 107 -4.32 -5.54 6.39
CA TRP A 107 -4.22 -5.62 7.85
C TRP A 107 -4.57 -7.01 8.37
N ARG A 108 -5.68 -7.57 7.88
CA ARG A 108 -6.16 -8.90 8.32
C ARG A 108 -5.12 -9.99 8.04
N MET A 109 -4.51 -9.97 6.87
CA MET A 109 -3.49 -10.94 6.49
C MET A 109 -2.23 -10.83 7.36
N ARG A 110 -1.83 -9.61 7.71
CA ARG A 110 -0.65 -9.40 8.55
C ARG A 110 -0.92 -9.62 10.03
N ALA A 111 -2.15 -9.39 10.48
CA ALA A 111 -2.55 -9.60 11.87
C ALA A 111 -2.75 -11.08 12.20
N GLY A 112 -3.02 -11.88 11.20
CA GLY A 112 -3.29 -13.33 11.35
C GLY A 112 -2.03 -14.22 11.48
#